data_ba35d0d35ffe00fbd61b8678f38e6385
#
_entry.id   ba35d0d35ffe00fbd61b8678f38e6385
#
_cell.length_a   1.000
_cell.length_b   1.000
_cell.length_c   1.000
_cell.angle_alpha   90.00
_cell.angle_beta   90.00
_cell.angle_gamma   90.00
#
_symmetry.space_group_name_H-M   'P 1'
#
loop_
_entity.id
_entity.type
_entity.pdbx_description
1 polymer ?
#
loop_
_entity_poly.entity_id
_entity_poly.type
_entity_poly.pdbx_seq_one_letter_code
_entity_poly.pdbx_strand_id
1 'polypeptide(L)'
;ESYDGRTFIELLQNADDAGAKNVCVSEIGDTVIVANDGRPFNENDIMSICRSGASNKQRGNSIGYRGVGFKSATVISTEIVIHSADVYFTFSKTMCAKTLCVSCDKVPTVRIPFIYDEGKLNFDIKSELMRLQSLGFNTAFVFLKANVDKFLEELKGFDSSWLLFLKNIMHVEINMTDIQLKCSLSRRKRFDFEKIITIKESNKSWYVINNGDIAVAFSYDSKKGLIPCLTDDAVFHCFLPMLDKTGFAFKINADFSTDPSRKHLIQDDLTTLAFNNAAKLLAIFIENVFTRKDENLYGILGLLGNHV
;
A
#
# COMPACT_ATOMS: atom_id res chain seq x y z
N GLU A 1 -21.37 -2.88 0.63
CA GLU A 1 -20.07 -3.07 1.28
C GLU A 1 -19.35 -1.73 1.24
N SER A 2 -18.98 -1.21 2.41
CA SER A 2 -18.30 0.07 2.54
C SER A 2 -16.82 -0.13 2.22
N TYR A 3 -16.37 0.40 1.08
CA TYR A 3 -14.94 0.50 0.71
C TYR A 3 -14.29 1.77 1.27
N ASP A 4 -14.89 2.38 2.29
CA ASP A 4 -14.46 3.65 2.86
C ASP A 4 -13.08 3.58 3.49
N GLY A 5 -12.25 4.55 3.17
CA GLY A 5 -10.96 4.80 3.82
C GLY A 5 -9.83 3.88 3.36
N ARG A 6 -9.82 3.38 2.10
CA ARG A 6 -8.77 2.48 1.60
C ARG A 6 -8.25 2.79 0.20
N THR A 7 -8.61 3.92 -0.38
CA THR A 7 -8.21 4.26 -1.76
C THR A 7 -6.69 4.38 -1.87
N PHE A 8 -6.08 5.14 -0.96
CA PHE A 8 -4.63 5.32 -0.96
C PHE A 8 -3.88 4.00 -0.75
N ILE A 9 -4.34 3.18 0.20
CA ILE A 9 -3.77 1.85 0.49
C ILE A 9 -3.80 0.95 -0.75
N GLU A 10 -4.91 0.92 -1.49
CA GLU A 10 -5.04 0.10 -2.69
C GLU A 10 -4.17 0.62 -3.85
N LEU A 11 -4.06 1.94 -4.01
CA LEU A 11 -3.16 2.55 -4.99
C LEU A 11 -1.70 2.26 -4.66
N LEU A 12 -1.32 2.30 -3.37
CA LEU A 12 0.01 1.97 -2.89
C LEU A 12 0.36 0.50 -3.18
N GLN A 13 -0.59 -0.43 -2.92
CA GLN A 13 -0.41 -1.85 -3.27
C GLN A 13 -0.25 -2.06 -4.78
N ASN A 14 -1.08 -1.39 -5.59
CA ASN A 14 -1.00 -1.50 -7.03
C ASN A 14 0.33 -0.95 -7.58
N ALA A 15 0.83 0.14 -7.00
CA ALA A 15 2.13 0.69 -7.33
C ALA A 15 3.26 -0.30 -6.97
N ASP A 16 3.22 -0.90 -5.77
CA ASP A 16 4.20 -1.90 -5.35
C ASP A 16 4.19 -3.14 -6.26
N ASP A 17 3.00 -3.63 -6.64
CA ASP A 17 2.85 -4.75 -7.59
C ASP A 17 3.34 -4.41 -9.01
N ALA A 18 3.27 -3.12 -9.39
CA ALA A 18 3.85 -2.63 -10.65
C ALA A 18 5.37 -2.40 -10.58
N GLY A 19 5.99 -2.67 -9.42
CA GLY A 19 7.43 -2.51 -9.22
C GLY A 19 7.86 -1.07 -8.95
N ALA A 20 6.93 -0.18 -8.60
CA ALA A 20 7.23 1.22 -8.30
C ALA A 20 8.15 1.35 -7.08
N LYS A 21 9.07 2.29 -7.15
CA LYS A 21 9.91 2.71 -6.03
C LYS A 21 9.44 4.01 -5.41
N ASN A 22 8.78 4.84 -6.19
CA ASN A 22 8.34 6.17 -5.81
C ASN A 22 6.83 6.31 -6.00
N VAL A 23 6.17 6.89 -5.01
CA VAL A 23 4.76 7.28 -5.06
C VAL A 23 4.66 8.74 -4.66
N CYS A 24 3.91 9.53 -5.43
CA CYS A 24 3.66 10.95 -5.17
C CYS A 24 2.17 11.22 -5.14
N VAL A 25 1.72 11.97 -4.15
CA VAL A 25 0.35 12.50 -4.05
C VAL A 25 0.44 14.01 -4.16
N SER A 26 -0.38 14.61 -5.04
CA SER A 26 -0.48 16.06 -5.22
C SER A 26 -1.94 16.49 -5.20
N GLU A 27 -2.20 17.69 -4.68
CA GLU A 27 -3.51 18.35 -4.70
C GLU A 27 -3.45 19.58 -5.57
N ILE A 28 -4.39 19.71 -6.51
CA ILE A 28 -4.55 20.87 -7.40
C ILE A 28 -6.02 21.31 -7.36
N GLY A 29 -6.34 22.25 -6.48
CA GLY A 29 -7.72 22.66 -6.22
C GLY A 29 -8.57 21.50 -5.71
N ASP A 30 -9.63 21.16 -6.44
CA ASP A 30 -10.50 20.01 -6.13
C ASP A 30 -10.04 18.70 -6.77
N THR A 31 -8.80 18.64 -7.26
CA THR A 31 -8.26 17.46 -7.94
C THR A 31 -7.14 16.85 -7.12
N VAL A 32 -7.20 15.53 -6.92
CA VAL A 32 -6.13 14.74 -6.31
C VAL A 32 -5.43 13.92 -7.38
N ILE A 33 -4.10 13.95 -7.38
CA ILE A 33 -3.27 13.16 -8.31
C ILE A 33 -2.44 12.19 -7.47
N VAL A 34 -2.51 10.89 -7.79
CA VAL A 34 -1.64 9.86 -7.20
C VAL A 34 -0.82 9.24 -8.31
N ALA A 35 0.49 9.45 -8.27
CA ALA A 35 1.41 8.99 -9.31
C ALA A 35 2.43 7.98 -8.77
N ASN A 36 2.91 7.09 -9.65
CA ASN A 36 3.98 6.15 -9.34
C ASN A 36 4.89 5.91 -10.56
N ASP A 37 6.11 5.47 -10.31
CA ASP A 37 7.15 5.18 -11.29
C ASP A 37 7.22 3.70 -11.70
N GLY A 38 6.19 2.91 -11.35
CA GLY A 38 6.10 1.50 -11.73
C GLY A 38 5.91 1.30 -13.24
N ARG A 39 5.88 0.03 -13.66
CA ARG A 39 5.59 -0.26 -15.06
C ARG A 39 4.24 0.34 -15.47
N PRO A 40 4.13 0.87 -16.70
CA PRO A 40 2.87 1.37 -17.22
C PRO A 40 1.81 0.27 -17.31
N PHE A 41 0.55 0.68 -17.38
CA PHE A 41 -0.58 -0.21 -17.64
C PHE A 41 -0.42 -0.93 -18.98
N ASN A 42 -0.72 -2.20 -18.99
CA ASN A 42 -0.95 -2.97 -20.20
C ASN A 42 -2.45 -3.29 -20.37
N GLU A 43 -2.82 -3.90 -21.47
CA GLU A 43 -4.22 -4.26 -21.76
C GLU A 43 -4.85 -5.14 -20.67
N ASN A 44 -4.08 -6.11 -20.14
CA ASN A 44 -4.57 -7.00 -19.07
C ASN A 44 -4.84 -6.24 -17.76
N ASP A 45 -4.05 -5.22 -17.45
CA ASP A 45 -4.28 -4.38 -16.27
C ASP A 45 -5.59 -3.60 -16.39
N ILE A 46 -5.86 -3.01 -17.57
CA ILE A 46 -7.11 -2.29 -17.85
C ILE A 46 -8.30 -3.25 -17.77
N MET A 47 -8.19 -4.41 -18.39
CA MET A 47 -9.24 -5.44 -18.34
C MET A 47 -9.50 -5.93 -16.91
N SER A 48 -8.46 -6.04 -16.07
CA SER A 48 -8.61 -6.40 -14.66
C SER A 48 -9.39 -5.37 -13.85
N ILE A 49 -9.16 -4.07 -14.10
CA ILE A 49 -9.95 -2.99 -13.47
C ILE A 49 -11.43 -3.08 -13.90
N CYS A 50 -11.69 -3.37 -15.18
CA CYS A 50 -13.05 -3.44 -15.72
C CYS A 50 -13.85 -4.65 -15.22
N ARG A 51 -13.17 -5.75 -14.82
CA ARG A 51 -13.81 -6.98 -14.35
C ARG A 51 -14.14 -6.89 -12.86
N SER A 52 -15.40 -7.15 -12.51
CA SER A 52 -15.81 -7.22 -11.09
C SER A 52 -15.34 -8.52 -10.45
N GLY A 53 -14.48 -8.42 -9.43
CA GLY A 53 -14.06 -9.57 -8.64
C GLY A 53 -13.11 -10.54 -9.35
N ALA A 54 -12.68 -10.24 -10.60
CA ALA A 54 -11.67 -11.01 -11.29
C ALA A 54 -10.35 -10.24 -11.30
N SER A 55 -9.32 -10.79 -10.69
CA SER A 55 -7.94 -10.32 -10.81
C SER A 55 -7.15 -11.35 -11.60
N ASN A 56 -6.28 -10.89 -12.50
CA ASN A 56 -5.29 -11.76 -13.16
C ASN A 56 -4.09 -12.06 -12.25
N LYS A 57 -4.07 -11.44 -11.07
CA LYS A 57 -3.01 -11.58 -10.07
C LYS A 57 -3.25 -12.85 -9.27
N GLN A 58 -2.20 -13.66 -9.10
CA GLN A 58 -2.25 -14.89 -8.31
C GLN A 58 -1.83 -14.61 -6.87
N ARG A 59 -2.46 -15.30 -5.91
CA ARG A 59 -2.05 -15.32 -4.51
C ARG A 59 -0.57 -15.72 -4.41
N GLY A 60 0.20 -15.01 -3.57
CA GLY A 60 1.64 -15.22 -3.40
C GLY A 60 2.52 -14.46 -4.39
N ASN A 61 2.05 -14.15 -5.61
CA ASN A 61 2.84 -13.41 -6.61
C ASN A 61 2.58 -11.90 -6.58
N SER A 62 1.44 -11.48 -6.05
CA SER A 62 1.00 -10.09 -6.06
C SER A 62 0.14 -9.80 -4.85
N ILE A 63 0.32 -8.59 -4.28
CA ILE A 63 -0.41 -8.13 -3.10
C ILE A 63 -1.89 -7.91 -3.44
N GLY A 64 -2.18 -7.32 -4.61
CA GLY A 64 -3.54 -6.94 -5.05
C GLY A 64 -4.32 -8.03 -5.80
N TYR A 65 -4.14 -9.31 -5.52
CA TYR A 65 -4.71 -10.42 -6.30
C TYR A 65 -6.24 -10.53 -6.27
N ARG A 66 -6.93 -9.88 -5.32
CA ARG A 66 -8.40 -10.02 -5.14
C ARG A 66 -9.25 -9.21 -6.12
N GLY A 67 -8.67 -8.27 -6.89
CA GLY A 67 -9.35 -7.55 -7.99
C GLY A 67 -10.48 -6.58 -7.59
N VAL A 68 -10.61 -6.23 -6.30
CA VAL A 68 -11.67 -5.34 -5.79
C VAL A 68 -11.17 -3.95 -5.40
N GLY A 69 -9.86 -3.77 -5.30
CA GLY A 69 -9.24 -2.60 -4.70
C GLY A 69 -9.53 -1.28 -5.41
N PHE A 70 -9.45 -1.25 -6.75
CA PHE A 70 -9.65 -0.01 -7.50
C PHE A 70 -11.08 0.57 -7.40
N LYS A 71 -12.07 -0.23 -6.96
CA LYS A 71 -13.42 0.29 -6.72
C LYS A 71 -13.50 1.26 -5.55
N SER A 72 -12.58 1.19 -4.60
CA SER A 72 -12.48 2.17 -3.51
C SER A 72 -12.24 3.59 -4.04
N ALA A 73 -11.58 3.72 -5.19
CA ALA A 73 -11.32 4.98 -5.87
C ALA A 73 -12.60 5.77 -6.19
N THR A 74 -13.74 5.07 -6.42
CA THR A 74 -15.03 5.71 -6.72
C THR A 74 -15.63 6.47 -5.54
N VAL A 75 -15.15 6.21 -4.34
CA VAL A 75 -15.53 6.94 -3.12
C VAL A 75 -14.91 8.35 -3.12
N ILE A 76 -13.76 8.49 -3.76
CA ILE A 76 -13.03 9.76 -3.86
C ILE A 76 -13.54 10.58 -5.05
N SER A 77 -13.74 9.94 -6.22
CA SER A 77 -14.26 10.63 -7.40
C SER A 77 -15.04 9.68 -8.31
N THR A 78 -16.05 10.23 -8.99
CA THR A 78 -16.80 9.55 -10.08
C THR A 78 -16.24 9.84 -11.47
N GLU A 79 -15.19 10.67 -11.55
CA GLU A 79 -14.50 11.08 -12.77
C GLU A 79 -12.98 10.85 -12.58
N ILE A 80 -12.51 9.67 -12.97
CA ILE A 80 -11.12 9.24 -12.74
C ILE A 80 -10.41 9.18 -14.10
N VAL A 81 -9.42 10.03 -14.30
CA VAL A 81 -8.53 9.96 -15.47
C VAL A 81 -7.27 9.23 -15.08
N ILE A 82 -6.85 8.28 -15.91
CA ILE A 82 -5.59 7.56 -15.75
C ILE A 82 -4.69 7.92 -16.93
N HIS A 83 -3.56 8.51 -16.60
CA HIS A 83 -2.44 8.68 -17.52
C HIS A 83 -1.43 7.56 -17.26
N SER A 84 -1.08 6.79 -18.28
CA SER A 84 -0.07 5.74 -18.17
C SER A 84 0.72 5.63 -19.46
N ALA A 85 2.02 5.84 -19.39
CA ALA A 85 2.89 6.10 -20.52
C ALA A 85 2.33 7.22 -21.41
N ASP A 86 1.98 6.92 -22.67
CA ASP A 86 1.46 7.90 -23.64
C ASP A 86 -0.08 7.83 -23.80
N VAL A 87 -0.77 7.10 -22.89
CA VAL A 87 -2.21 6.87 -23.03
C VAL A 87 -2.97 7.55 -21.90
N TYR A 88 -4.01 8.28 -22.29
CA TYR A 88 -5.02 8.82 -21.38
C TYR A 88 -6.33 8.07 -21.55
N PHE A 89 -6.86 7.51 -20.47
CA PHE A 89 -8.18 6.92 -20.44
C PHE A 89 -8.91 7.30 -19.15
N THR A 90 -10.23 7.21 -19.16
CA THR A 90 -11.04 7.60 -18.02
C THR A 90 -12.09 6.57 -17.67
N PHE A 91 -12.35 6.46 -16.37
CA PHE A 91 -13.58 5.92 -15.85
C PHE A 91 -14.45 7.08 -15.38
N SER A 92 -15.54 7.33 -16.12
CA SER A 92 -16.44 8.44 -15.89
C SER A 92 -17.87 7.93 -15.81
N LYS A 93 -18.50 8.18 -14.67
CA LYS A 93 -19.91 7.83 -14.45
C LYS A 93 -20.81 8.60 -15.40
N THR A 94 -20.51 9.86 -15.64
CA THR A 94 -21.26 10.74 -16.56
C THR A 94 -21.15 10.26 -18.02
N MET A 95 -19.92 9.92 -18.48
CA MET A 95 -19.72 9.39 -19.83
C MET A 95 -20.42 8.04 -20.02
N CYS A 96 -20.31 7.16 -19.02
CA CYS A 96 -20.95 5.85 -19.05
C CYS A 96 -22.50 5.99 -19.16
N ALA A 97 -23.12 6.83 -18.33
CA ALA A 97 -24.55 7.10 -18.35
C ALA A 97 -25.01 7.64 -19.69
N LYS A 98 -24.26 8.60 -20.25
CA LYS A 98 -24.54 9.18 -21.56
C LYS A 98 -24.46 8.15 -22.69
N THR A 99 -23.42 7.31 -22.68
CA THR A 99 -23.21 6.27 -23.70
C THR A 99 -24.29 5.20 -23.68
N LEU A 100 -24.75 4.82 -22.49
CA LEU A 100 -25.78 3.79 -22.29
C LEU A 100 -27.21 4.37 -22.34
N CYS A 101 -27.38 5.70 -22.47
CA CYS A 101 -28.67 6.40 -22.45
C CYS A 101 -29.49 6.08 -21.18
N VAL A 102 -28.83 6.03 -20.01
CA VAL A 102 -29.49 5.80 -18.72
C VAL A 102 -29.03 6.84 -17.69
N SER A 103 -29.75 6.91 -16.55
CA SER A 103 -29.39 7.84 -15.48
C SER A 103 -28.08 7.42 -14.77
N CYS A 104 -27.34 8.40 -14.24
CA CYS A 104 -26.04 8.17 -13.60
C CYS A 104 -26.09 7.23 -12.39
N ASP A 105 -27.21 7.17 -11.65
CA ASP A 105 -27.41 6.27 -10.52
C ASP A 105 -27.44 4.79 -10.92
N LYS A 106 -27.77 4.49 -12.18
CA LYS A 106 -27.91 3.13 -12.71
C LYS A 106 -26.63 2.56 -13.32
N VAL A 107 -25.55 3.33 -13.39
CA VAL A 107 -24.30 2.89 -14.01
C VAL A 107 -23.15 2.82 -13.01
N PRO A 108 -22.26 1.82 -13.15
CA PRO A 108 -21.04 1.75 -12.35
C PRO A 108 -20.02 2.77 -12.84
N THR A 109 -19.24 3.35 -11.94
CA THR A 109 -18.16 4.28 -12.31
C THR A 109 -17.02 3.54 -12.99
N VAL A 110 -16.59 2.38 -12.44
CA VAL A 110 -15.42 1.61 -12.89
C VAL A 110 -15.88 0.34 -13.58
N ARG A 111 -16.14 0.40 -14.88
CA ARG A 111 -16.51 -0.76 -15.72
C ARG A 111 -16.16 -0.57 -17.18
N ILE A 112 -16.40 0.62 -17.70
CA ILE A 112 -16.21 0.95 -19.11
C ILE A 112 -15.18 2.06 -19.18
N PRO A 113 -13.98 1.78 -19.70
CA PRO A 113 -12.96 2.79 -19.94
C PRO A 113 -13.29 3.54 -21.23
N PHE A 114 -13.01 4.82 -21.24
CA PHE A 114 -13.12 5.68 -22.41
C PHE A 114 -11.76 6.32 -22.69
N ILE A 115 -11.40 6.49 -23.95
CA ILE A 115 -10.25 7.31 -24.31
C ILE A 115 -10.52 8.74 -23.82
N TYR A 116 -9.53 9.34 -23.20
CA TYR A 116 -9.64 10.68 -22.67
C TYR A 116 -8.78 11.66 -23.47
N ASP A 117 -9.38 12.77 -23.87
CA ASP A 117 -8.68 13.87 -24.53
C ASP A 117 -7.99 14.72 -23.46
N GLU A 118 -6.66 14.68 -23.41
CA GLU A 118 -5.84 15.46 -22.46
C GLU A 118 -6.08 16.97 -22.58
N GLY A 119 -6.53 17.45 -23.78
CA GLY A 119 -6.91 18.82 -24.00
C GLY A 119 -7.96 19.35 -23.02
N LYS A 120 -8.75 18.48 -22.43
CA LYS A 120 -9.81 18.81 -21.45
C LYS A 120 -9.30 19.03 -20.02
N LEU A 121 -8.07 18.61 -19.70
CA LEU A 121 -7.47 18.92 -18.41
C LEU A 121 -7.12 20.41 -18.36
N ASN A 122 -7.28 21.03 -17.19
CA ASN A 122 -6.84 22.41 -17.01
C ASN A 122 -5.32 22.53 -17.04
N PHE A 123 -4.82 23.75 -17.15
CA PHE A 123 -3.38 24.04 -17.28
C PHE A 123 -2.57 23.54 -16.08
N ASP A 124 -3.08 23.74 -14.86
CA ASP A 124 -2.35 23.41 -13.63
C ASP A 124 -2.19 21.88 -13.46
N ILE A 125 -3.26 21.12 -13.77
CA ILE A 125 -3.18 19.65 -13.77
C ILE A 125 -2.20 19.16 -14.81
N LYS A 126 -2.23 19.73 -16.05
CA LYS A 126 -1.26 19.36 -17.10
C LYS A 126 0.18 19.66 -16.68
N SER A 127 0.41 20.83 -16.10
CA SER A 127 1.73 21.23 -15.62
C SER A 127 2.25 20.28 -14.55
N GLU A 128 1.39 19.85 -13.63
CA GLU A 128 1.77 18.88 -12.60
C GLU A 128 2.06 17.50 -13.20
N LEU A 129 1.23 17.03 -14.15
CA LEU A 129 1.49 15.75 -14.84
C LEU A 129 2.82 15.78 -15.60
N MET A 130 3.14 16.88 -16.32
CA MET A 130 4.42 17.06 -16.99
C MET A 130 5.58 17.07 -16.00
N ARG A 131 5.43 17.73 -14.83
CA ARG A 131 6.43 17.72 -13.76
C ARG A 131 6.68 16.30 -13.26
N LEU A 132 5.62 15.56 -12.94
CA LEU A 132 5.71 14.17 -12.48
C LEU A 132 6.37 13.28 -13.53
N GLN A 133 5.98 13.42 -14.80
CA GLN A 133 6.59 12.66 -15.91
C GLN A 133 8.08 12.97 -16.06
N SER A 134 8.48 14.24 -15.93
CA SER A 134 9.92 14.64 -15.97
C SER A 134 10.74 14.02 -14.83
N LEU A 135 10.10 13.66 -13.73
CA LEU A 135 10.69 12.97 -12.58
C LEU A 135 10.64 11.43 -12.70
N GLY A 136 10.13 10.91 -13.82
CA GLY A 136 10.09 9.48 -14.13
C GLY A 136 8.82 8.76 -13.66
N PHE A 137 7.78 9.48 -13.23
CA PHE A 137 6.50 8.86 -12.88
C PHE A 137 5.77 8.43 -14.16
N ASN A 138 5.53 7.14 -14.31
CA ASN A 138 4.98 6.55 -15.54
C ASN A 138 3.46 6.38 -15.51
N THR A 139 2.85 6.43 -14.32
CA THR A 139 1.41 6.26 -14.14
C THR A 139 0.90 7.30 -13.16
N ALA A 140 -0.20 7.97 -13.50
CA ALA A 140 -0.91 8.91 -12.64
C ALA A 140 -2.42 8.66 -12.67
N PHE A 141 -3.02 8.60 -11.49
CA PHE A 141 -4.47 8.59 -11.28
C PHE A 141 -4.90 9.99 -10.93
N VAL A 142 -5.73 10.60 -11.76
CA VAL A 142 -6.23 11.97 -11.59
C VAL A 142 -7.71 11.88 -11.20
N PHE A 143 -8.00 12.19 -9.96
CA PHE A 143 -9.35 12.22 -9.38
C PHE A 143 -9.91 13.63 -9.54
N LEU A 144 -10.69 13.84 -10.62
CA LEU A 144 -11.33 15.14 -10.89
C LEU A 144 -12.51 15.33 -9.94
N LYS A 145 -12.72 16.56 -9.45
CA LYS A 145 -13.78 16.87 -8.48
C LYS A 145 -13.78 15.90 -7.30
N ALA A 146 -12.59 15.68 -6.75
CA ALA A 146 -12.37 14.74 -5.67
C ALA A 146 -13.07 15.18 -4.38
N ASN A 147 -13.51 14.21 -3.60
CA ASN A 147 -13.79 14.44 -2.19
C ASN A 147 -12.46 14.49 -1.43
N VAL A 148 -11.84 15.68 -1.43
CA VAL A 148 -10.52 15.91 -0.87
C VAL A 148 -10.51 15.62 0.63
N ASP A 149 -11.54 16.05 1.37
CA ASP A 149 -11.64 15.80 2.82
C ASP A 149 -11.60 14.31 3.15
N LYS A 150 -12.32 13.51 2.38
CA LYS A 150 -12.36 12.08 2.57
C LYS A 150 -11.01 11.41 2.26
N PHE A 151 -10.30 11.88 1.26
CA PHE A 151 -8.96 11.39 0.95
C PHE A 151 -7.93 11.82 2.03
N LEU A 152 -8.06 13.04 2.55
CA LEU A 152 -7.26 13.53 3.67
C LEU A 152 -7.46 12.69 4.94
N GLU A 153 -8.70 12.25 5.22
CA GLU A 153 -8.97 11.36 6.37
C GLU A 153 -8.21 10.03 6.25
N GLU A 154 -8.13 9.45 5.04
CA GLU A 154 -7.30 8.27 4.80
C GLU A 154 -5.81 8.54 5.07
N LEU A 155 -5.31 9.67 4.58
CA LEU A 155 -3.90 10.04 4.69
C LEU A 155 -3.48 10.40 6.12
N LYS A 156 -4.39 10.92 6.96
CA LYS A 156 -4.11 11.17 8.40
C LYS A 156 -3.73 9.90 9.15
N GLY A 157 -4.23 8.75 8.69
CA GLY A 157 -3.87 7.44 9.24
C GLY A 157 -2.56 6.86 8.70
N PHE A 158 -1.95 7.50 7.69
CA PHE A 158 -0.73 6.98 7.09
C PHE A 158 0.46 7.09 8.05
N ASP A 159 1.08 5.97 8.33
CA ASP A 159 2.34 5.86 9.05
C ASP A 159 3.42 5.22 8.16
N SER A 160 4.62 5.71 8.24
CA SER A 160 5.75 5.23 7.43
C SER A 160 6.06 3.73 7.63
N SER A 161 5.65 3.15 8.76
CA SER A 161 5.77 1.70 9.00
C SER A 161 4.89 0.86 8.09
N TRP A 162 3.91 1.45 7.38
CA TRP A 162 3.13 0.74 6.36
C TRP A 162 4.01 0.22 5.23
N LEU A 163 5.13 0.89 4.96
CA LEU A 163 6.03 0.53 3.87
C LEU A 163 6.97 -0.64 4.21
N LEU A 164 7.01 -1.09 5.48
CA LEU A 164 7.98 -2.09 5.95
C LEU A 164 7.94 -3.41 5.19
N PHE A 165 6.72 -3.84 4.81
CA PHE A 165 6.49 -5.14 4.19
C PHE A 165 6.19 -5.06 2.69
N LEU A 166 6.16 -3.85 2.12
CA LEU A 166 6.09 -3.68 0.68
C LEU A 166 7.42 -4.10 0.04
N LYS A 167 7.35 -4.63 -1.18
CA LYS A 167 8.50 -5.24 -1.85
C LYS A 167 9.40 -4.19 -2.51
N ASN A 168 8.80 -3.20 -3.17
CA ASN A 168 9.45 -2.29 -4.10
C ASN A 168 9.48 -0.85 -3.62
N ILE A 169 8.40 -0.34 -3.04
CA ILE A 169 8.27 1.07 -2.67
C ILE A 169 9.32 1.46 -1.62
N MET A 170 10.03 2.55 -1.93
CA MET A 170 11.09 3.12 -1.10
C MET A 170 10.80 4.56 -0.69
N HIS A 171 9.97 5.28 -1.48
CA HIS A 171 9.68 6.69 -1.27
C HIS A 171 8.20 6.97 -1.48
N VAL A 172 7.63 7.69 -0.52
CA VAL A 172 6.28 8.25 -0.62
C VAL A 172 6.38 9.73 -0.31
N GLU A 173 5.81 10.56 -1.18
CA GLU A 173 5.72 12.00 -0.99
C GLU A 173 4.26 12.42 -1.11
N ILE A 174 3.76 13.16 -0.12
CA ILE A 174 2.39 13.67 -0.07
C ILE A 174 2.46 15.19 0.00
N ASN A 175 1.97 15.85 -1.05
CA ASN A 175 1.95 17.29 -1.23
C ASN A 175 0.49 17.74 -1.36
N MET A 176 -0.20 17.80 -0.24
CA MET A 176 -1.57 18.32 -0.14
C MET A 176 -1.59 19.58 0.75
N THR A 177 -2.62 20.38 0.62
CA THR A 177 -2.74 21.65 1.35
C THR A 177 -2.58 21.44 2.86
N ASP A 178 -3.26 20.44 3.41
CA ASP A 178 -3.27 20.18 4.85
C ASP A 178 -2.26 19.11 5.31
N ILE A 179 -1.64 18.38 4.38
CA ILE A 179 -0.65 17.34 4.69
C ILE A 179 0.55 17.48 3.76
N GLN A 180 1.70 17.75 4.35
CA GLN A 180 3.00 17.73 3.70
C GLN A 180 3.83 16.63 4.38
N LEU A 181 4.10 15.55 3.67
CA LEU A 181 4.82 14.42 4.23
C LEU A 181 5.78 13.84 3.21
N LYS A 182 6.97 13.51 3.68
CA LYS A 182 7.95 12.74 2.93
C LYS A 182 8.38 11.54 3.74
N CYS A 183 8.43 10.38 3.11
CA CYS A 183 8.87 9.14 3.74
C CYS A 183 9.84 8.42 2.80
N SER A 184 11.05 8.18 3.28
CA SER A 184 12.10 7.49 2.52
C SER A 184 12.66 6.34 3.33
N LEU A 185 12.69 5.14 2.75
CA LEU A 185 13.25 3.95 3.36
C LEU A 185 14.69 3.72 2.91
N SER A 186 15.50 3.20 3.82
CA SER A 186 16.78 2.58 3.53
C SER A 186 16.71 1.13 3.99
N ARG A 187 17.06 0.19 3.11
CA ARG A 187 17.05 -1.26 3.42
C ARG A 187 18.48 -1.78 3.37
N ARG A 188 18.98 -2.28 4.50
CA ARG A 188 20.31 -2.86 4.63
C ARG A 188 20.21 -4.34 5.00
N LYS A 189 20.63 -5.23 4.11
CA LYS A 189 20.74 -6.66 4.39
C LYS A 189 21.76 -6.89 5.53
N ARG A 190 21.42 -7.76 6.49
CA ARG A 190 22.30 -8.24 7.56
C ARG A 190 22.73 -9.67 7.29
N PHE A 191 21.77 -10.57 7.17
CA PHE A 191 21.93 -11.98 6.86
C PHE A 191 20.91 -12.41 5.80
N ASP A 192 20.85 -13.70 5.45
CA ASP A 192 20.03 -14.16 4.32
C ASP A 192 18.55 -13.79 4.41
N PHE A 193 17.96 -13.89 5.60
CA PHE A 193 16.56 -13.54 5.85
C PHE A 193 16.37 -12.36 6.80
N GLU A 194 17.45 -11.60 7.08
CA GLU A 194 17.48 -10.52 8.05
C GLU A 194 17.91 -9.20 7.40
N LYS A 195 17.19 -8.13 7.67
CA LYS A 195 17.50 -6.78 7.18
C LYS A 195 17.16 -5.72 8.22
N ILE A 196 17.84 -4.58 8.15
CA ILE A 196 17.43 -3.37 8.85
C ILE A 196 16.82 -2.42 7.85
N ILE A 197 15.62 -1.92 8.19
CA ILE A 197 14.92 -0.88 7.43
C ILE A 197 14.93 0.37 8.30
N THR A 198 15.45 1.46 7.76
CA THR A 198 15.47 2.77 8.43
C THR A 198 14.59 3.74 7.67
N ILE A 199 13.70 4.41 8.39
CA ILE A 199 12.87 5.52 7.90
C ILE A 199 13.70 6.79 8.09
N LYS A 200 14.12 7.41 6.99
CA LYS A 200 15.14 8.48 7.03
C LYS A 200 14.66 9.71 7.78
N GLU A 201 13.41 10.12 7.57
CA GLU A 201 12.85 11.36 8.11
C GLU A 201 12.67 11.32 9.63
N SER A 202 12.31 10.17 10.19
CA SER A 202 12.13 9.96 11.64
C SER A 202 13.34 9.30 12.30
N ASN A 203 14.31 8.83 11.52
CA ASN A 203 15.46 8.02 11.98
C ASN A 203 15.04 6.76 12.79
N LYS A 204 13.78 6.32 12.61
CA LYS A 204 13.29 5.07 13.20
C LYS A 204 13.82 3.88 12.41
N SER A 205 14.30 2.87 13.08
CA SER A 205 14.79 1.64 12.45
C SER A 205 14.00 0.44 12.90
N TRP A 206 13.86 -0.52 11.99
CA TRP A 206 13.19 -1.79 12.20
C TRP A 206 14.13 -2.93 11.82
N TYR A 207 14.25 -3.91 12.69
CA TYR A 207 14.89 -5.17 12.37
C TYR A 207 13.85 -6.11 11.80
N VAL A 208 13.99 -6.49 10.55
CA VAL A 208 12.98 -7.29 9.84
C VAL A 208 13.59 -8.62 9.47
N ILE A 209 12.92 -9.69 9.88
CA ILE A 209 13.18 -11.05 9.41
C ILE A 209 12.12 -11.45 8.42
N ASN A 210 12.47 -12.11 7.31
CA ASN A 210 11.49 -12.53 6.31
C ASN A 210 11.88 -13.82 5.60
N ASN A 211 10.88 -14.64 5.33
CA ASN A 211 10.98 -15.83 4.49
C ASN A 211 9.75 -15.91 3.57
N GLY A 212 9.96 -15.68 2.28
CA GLY A 212 8.86 -15.52 1.33
C GLY A 212 7.97 -14.32 1.71
N ASP A 213 6.67 -14.56 1.81
CA ASP A 213 5.67 -13.53 2.16
C ASP A 213 5.48 -13.36 3.67
N ILE A 214 6.17 -14.17 4.49
CA ILE A 214 6.12 -14.07 5.95
C ILE A 214 7.25 -13.18 6.42
N ALA A 215 6.94 -12.21 7.28
CA ALA A 215 7.92 -11.34 7.88
C ALA A 215 7.50 -10.92 9.29
N VAL A 216 8.51 -10.67 10.14
CA VAL A 216 8.31 -10.08 11.46
C VAL A 216 9.22 -8.86 11.57
N ALA A 217 8.68 -7.76 12.08
CA ALA A 217 9.41 -6.51 12.24
C ALA A 217 9.44 -6.08 13.71
N PHE A 218 10.64 -5.96 14.24
CA PHE A 218 10.94 -5.47 15.58
C PHE A 218 11.41 -4.03 15.51
N SER A 219 10.96 -3.18 16.40
CA SER A 219 11.56 -1.87 16.56
C SER A 219 13.02 -2.03 16.96
N TYR A 220 13.94 -1.25 16.39
CA TYR A 220 15.38 -1.44 16.51
C TYR A 220 16.11 -0.13 16.78
N ASP A 221 16.96 -0.16 17.78
CA ASP A 221 17.90 0.91 18.10
C ASP A 221 19.33 0.39 17.96
N SER A 222 20.20 1.14 17.32
CA SER A 222 21.59 0.69 17.07
C SER A 222 22.43 0.46 18.32
N LYS A 223 22.06 1.07 19.46
CA LYS A 223 22.76 0.94 20.74
C LYS A 223 22.09 -0.03 21.69
N LYS A 224 20.73 -0.08 21.67
CA LYS A 224 19.94 -0.90 22.60
C LYS A 224 19.51 -2.25 21.99
N GLY A 225 19.68 -2.42 20.67
CA GLY A 225 19.22 -3.62 19.97
C GLY A 225 17.71 -3.62 19.69
N LEU A 226 17.08 -4.78 19.89
CA LEU A 226 15.62 -4.91 19.74
C LEU A 226 14.92 -4.25 20.92
N ILE A 227 13.96 -3.38 20.62
CA ILE A 227 13.13 -2.67 21.59
C ILE A 227 11.64 -2.94 21.34
N PRO A 228 10.80 -2.88 22.39
CA PRO A 228 9.36 -3.08 22.21
C PRO A 228 8.76 -2.01 21.29
N CYS A 229 7.90 -2.46 20.38
CA CYS A 229 7.00 -1.60 19.64
C CYS A 229 5.87 -1.13 20.57
N LEU A 230 5.33 0.06 20.33
CA LEU A 230 4.13 0.51 21.07
C LEU A 230 2.98 -0.47 20.80
N THR A 231 2.16 -0.75 21.82
CA THR A 231 1.05 -1.70 21.71
C THR A 231 0.08 -1.34 20.58
N ASP A 232 -0.15 -0.03 20.37
CA ASP A 232 -1.01 0.44 19.28
C ASP A 232 -0.40 0.25 17.89
N ASP A 233 0.90 0.19 17.77
CA ASP A 233 1.62 -0.05 16.52
C ASP A 233 1.85 -1.54 16.23
N ALA A 234 1.70 -2.42 17.22
CA ALA A 234 1.95 -3.85 17.13
C ALA A 234 0.76 -4.58 16.48
N VAL A 235 0.54 -4.35 15.20
CA VAL A 235 -0.58 -4.91 14.42
C VAL A 235 -0.13 -5.97 13.43
N PHE A 236 -1.08 -6.83 13.04
CA PHE A 236 -0.89 -7.71 11.90
C PHE A 236 -0.89 -6.92 10.59
N HIS A 237 -0.17 -7.45 9.63
CA HIS A 237 -0.11 -6.93 8.27
C HIS A 237 -0.46 -8.04 7.28
N CYS A 238 -1.27 -7.72 6.30
CA CYS A 238 -1.39 -8.49 5.06
C CYS A 238 -0.79 -7.60 3.96
N PHE A 239 0.55 -7.45 4.00
CA PHE A 239 1.43 -6.48 3.34
C PHE A 239 1.23 -5.04 3.81
N LEU A 240 0.01 -4.62 4.11
CA LEU A 240 -0.37 -3.34 4.69
C LEU A 240 -1.08 -3.56 6.04
N PRO A 241 -1.10 -2.57 6.94
CA PRO A 241 -1.57 -2.77 8.30
C PRO A 241 -3.06 -3.11 8.36
N MET A 242 -3.38 -3.93 9.35
CA MET A 242 -4.73 -4.30 9.76
C MET A 242 -5.06 -3.64 11.10
N LEU A 243 -6.29 -3.80 11.58
CA LEU A 243 -6.68 -3.29 12.90
C LEU A 243 -6.39 -4.29 14.03
N ASP A 244 -6.20 -5.57 13.69
CA ASP A 244 -5.96 -6.61 14.68
C ASP A 244 -4.56 -6.49 15.28
N LYS A 245 -4.49 -6.51 16.62
CA LYS A 245 -3.24 -6.47 17.37
C LYS A 245 -2.57 -7.84 17.39
N THR A 246 -1.24 -7.87 17.35
CA THR A 246 -0.48 -9.13 17.42
C THR A 246 -0.49 -9.77 18.81
N GLY A 247 -0.74 -8.99 19.86
CA GLY A 247 -0.57 -9.41 21.25
C GLY A 247 0.89 -9.48 21.71
N PHE A 248 1.83 -9.11 20.84
CA PHE A 248 3.27 -9.03 21.09
C PHE A 248 3.76 -7.59 20.91
N ALA A 249 5.01 -7.33 21.28
CA ALA A 249 5.62 -6.01 21.08
C ALA A 249 6.33 -5.87 19.70
N PHE A 250 5.79 -6.51 18.65
CA PHE A 250 6.32 -6.47 17.28
C PHE A 250 5.21 -6.68 16.24
N LYS A 251 5.50 -6.34 14.98
CA LYS A 251 4.59 -6.50 13.84
C LYS A 251 4.79 -7.86 13.17
N ILE A 252 3.70 -8.46 12.69
CA ILE A 252 3.73 -9.72 11.92
C ILE A 252 3.06 -9.49 10.58
N ASN A 253 3.72 -9.88 9.49
CA ASN A 253 3.19 -9.87 8.15
C ASN A 253 3.10 -11.28 7.57
N ALA A 254 1.99 -11.58 6.95
CA ALA A 254 1.84 -12.75 6.09
C ALA A 254 0.67 -12.55 5.10
N ASP A 255 0.50 -13.48 4.15
CA ASP A 255 -0.69 -13.52 3.31
C ASP A 255 -1.87 -14.16 4.07
N PHE A 256 -2.37 -13.44 5.07
CA PHE A 256 -3.51 -13.85 5.89
C PHE A 256 -4.82 -13.82 5.10
N SER A 257 -5.77 -14.64 5.51
CA SER A 257 -7.17 -14.47 5.12
C SER A 257 -7.76 -13.27 5.86
N THR A 258 -8.41 -12.38 5.11
CA THR A 258 -8.97 -11.15 5.65
C THR A 258 -10.43 -10.99 5.26
N ASP A 259 -11.16 -10.22 6.04
CA ASP A 259 -12.49 -9.73 5.68
C ASP A 259 -12.45 -8.94 4.35
N PRO A 260 -13.60 -8.68 3.70
CA PRO A 260 -13.64 -7.92 2.45
C PRO A 260 -13.05 -6.50 2.58
N SER A 261 -13.13 -5.90 3.76
CA SER A 261 -12.53 -4.58 4.04
C SER A 261 -11.02 -4.64 4.24
N ARG A 262 -10.43 -5.83 4.37
CA ARG A 262 -9.01 -6.10 4.70
C ARG A 262 -8.56 -5.46 6.01
N LYS A 263 -9.49 -5.19 6.90
CA LYS A 263 -9.20 -4.60 8.20
C LYS A 263 -9.00 -5.64 9.29
N HIS A 264 -9.60 -6.82 9.12
CA HIS A 264 -9.62 -7.87 10.13
C HIS A 264 -9.21 -9.24 9.57
N LEU A 265 -8.57 -10.03 10.42
CA LEU A 265 -8.23 -11.43 10.14
C LEU A 265 -9.49 -12.29 10.11
N ILE A 266 -9.51 -13.26 9.19
CA ILE A 266 -10.45 -14.38 9.23
C ILE A 266 -9.72 -15.60 9.76
N GLN A 267 -10.30 -16.24 10.78
CA GLN A 267 -9.80 -17.49 11.34
C GLN A 267 -10.15 -18.65 10.43
N ASP A 268 -9.17 -19.11 9.67
CA ASP A 268 -9.27 -20.28 8.77
C ASP A 268 -7.95 -21.06 8.74
N ASP A 269 -7.90 -22.13 7.97
CA ASP A 269 -6.72 -22.98 7.85
C ASP A 269 -5.51 -22.22 7.26
N LEU A 270 -5.74 -21.27 6.36
CA LEU A 270 -4.68 -20.47 5.75
C LEU A 270 -4.07 -19.49 6.76
N THR A 271 -4.89 -18.83 7.54
CA THR A 271 -4.45 -17.96 8.63
C THR A 271 -3.70 -18.76 9.69
N THR A 272 -4.19 -19.96 10.04
CA THR A 272 -3.52 -20.87 10.97
C THR A 272 -2.15 -21.30 10.43
N LEU A 273 -2.07 -21.64 9.14
CA LEU A 273 -0.79 -21.98 8.49
C LEU A 273 0.18 -20.79 8.51
N ALA A 274 -0.30 -19.57 8.25
CA ALA A 274 0.50 -18.36 8.28
C ALA A 274 1.07 -18.10 9.69
N PHE A 275 0.29 -18.29 10.75
CA PHE A 275 0.77 -18.22 12.14
C PHE A 275 1.84 -19.25 12.44
N ASN A 276 1.62 -20.51 12.06
CA ASN A 276 2.60 -21.57 12.27
C ASN A 276 3.93 -21.28 11.56
N ASN A 277 3.88 -20.72 10.36
CA ASN A 277 5.06 -20.36 9.61
C ASN A 277 5.77 -19.14 10.21
N ALA A 278 5.04 -18.15 10.71
CA ALA A 278 5.62 -17.03 11.45
C ALA A 278 6.33 -17.49 12.74
N ALA A 279 5.71 -18.41 13.49
CA ALA A 279 6.31 -19.01 14.67
C ALA A 279 7.60 -19.77 14.35
N LYS A 280 7.62 -20.55 13.25
CA LYS A 280 8.83 -21.24 12.78
C LYS A 280 9.93 -20.26 12.40
N LEU A 281 9.60 -19.18 11.70
CA LEU A 281 10.57 -18.13 11.33
C LEU A 281 11.18 -17.48 12.58
N LEU A 282 10.34 -17.19 13.59
CA LEU A 282 10.80 -16.66 14.88
C LEU A 282 11.74 -17.64 15.60
N ALA A 283 11.40 -18.94 15.65
CA ALA A 283 12.24 -19.95 16.29
C ALA A 283 13.63 -20.04 15.63
N ILE A 284 13.68 -20.08 14.29
CA ILE A 284 14.94 -20.09 13.53
C ILE A 284 15.74 -18.81 13.80
N PHE A 285 15.08 -17.65 13.86
CA PHE A 285 15.75 -16.39 14.17
C PHE A 285 16.38 -16.41 15.57
N ILE A 286 15.64 -16.86 16.59
CA ILE A 286 16.12 -16.97 17.96
C ILE A 286 17.34 -17.89 18.02
N GLU A 287 17.26 -19.10 17.45
CA GLU A 287 18.35 -20.04 17.38
C GLU A 287 19.62 -19.42 16.76
N ASN A 288 19.46 -18.71 15.63
CA ASN A 288 20.57 -18.04 14.95
C ASN A 288 21.19 -16.91 15.80
N VAL A 289 20.37 -16.11 16.49
CA VAL A 289 20.84 -15.04 17.37
C VAL A 289 21.73 -15.59 18.47
N PHE A 290 21.32 -16.69 19.14
CA PHE A 290 22.09 -17.30 20.20
C PHE A 290 23.32 -18.07 19.69
N THR A 291 23.20 -18.75 18.55
CA THR A 291 24.35 -19.45 17.92
C THR A 291 25.43 -18.46 17.51
N ARG A 292 25.05 -17.30 16.95
CA ARG A 292 25.99 -16.23 16.56
C ARG A 292 26.51 -15.40 17.75
N LYS A 293 25.87 -15.53 18.91
CA LYS A 293 26.15 -14.70 20.11
C LYS A 293 25.95 -13.19 19.82
N ASP A 294 24.88 -12.85 19.05
CA ASP A 294 24.55 -11.45 18.74
C ASP A 294 23.80 -10.81 19.91
N GLU A 295 24.56 -10.34 20.90
CA GLU A 295 24.05 -9.79 22.17
C GLU A 295 23.07 -8.64 21.98
N ASN A 296 23.22 -7.85 20.90
CA ASN A 296 22.30 -6.77 20.57
C ASN A 296 20.88 -7.25 20.24
N LEU A 297 20.71 -8.53 19.94
CA LEU A 297 19.42 -9.12 19.60
C LEU A 297 18.83 -10.00 20.71
N TYR A 298 19.54 -10.18 21.87
CA TYR A 298 19.04 -10.99 22.98
C TYR A 298 17.74 -10.43 23.60
N GLY A 299 17.43 -9.14 23.38
CA GLY A 299 16.17 -8.53 23.74
C GLY A 299 14.93 -9.24 23.17
N ILE A 300 15.10 -10.11 22.13
CA ILE A 300 14.00 -10.88 21.52
C ILE A 300 13.20 -11.67 22.56
N LEU A 301 13.85 -12.27 23.57
CA LEU A 301 13.16 -13.05 24.58
C LEU A 301 12.16 -12.22 25.40
N GLY A 302 12.51 -10.95 25.69
CA GLY A 302 11.62 -10.02 26.39
C GLY A 302 10.42 -9.60 25.54
N LEU A 303 10.53 -9.65 24.20
CA LEU A 303 9.47 -9.28 23.29
C LEU A 303 8.45 -10.39 23.02
N LEU A 304 8.75 -11.63 23.42
CA LEU A 304 7.85 -12.78 23.30
C LEU A 304 6.80 -12.85 24.40
N GLY A 305 6.96 -12.08 25.50
CA GLY A 305 5.98 -12.00 26.57
C GLY A 305 4.68 -11.33 26.07
N ASN A 306 3.56 -11.67 26.70
CA ASN A 306 2.30 -10.97 26.43
C ASN A 306 2.41 -9.50 26.87
N HIS A 307 2.29 -8.61 25.91
CA HIS A 307 2.23 -7.15 26.12
C HIS A 307 0.79 -6.66 25.91
N VAL A 308 -0.18 -7.28 26.63
CA VAL A 308 -1.60 -6.90 26.60
C VAL A 308 -1.84 -5.70 27.51
#